data_6765347e70d74a36d8817e6f2567f109
#
_entry.id   6765347e70d74a36d8817e6f2567f109
#
_cell.length_a   1.000
_cell.length_b   1.000
_cell.length_c   1.000
_cell.angle_alpha   90.00
_cell.angle_beta   90.00
_cell.angle_gamma   90.00
#
_symmetry.space_group_name_H-M   'P 1'
#
loop_
_entity.id
_entity.type
_entity.pdbx_description
1 polymer ?
#
loop_
_entity_poly.entity_id
_entity_poly.type
_entity_poly.pdbx_seq_one_letter_code
_entity_poly.pdbx_strand_id
1 'polypeptide(L)'
;MPNLLPNRRRSSTIGGVYGLMQDYPLTIEAILRHGERMFGGRRLVTQRIPDRERISFADLARRARQVAGVLDSLGVSPDGRVGSFGWNTANHVALYFGVPCSGRVLHTMNIRLFADQLVYTAEHAEDEVVFLDRSLLPLFSQYLPRLTTVRHVVVFDDGAPHEFGDDPRLVSWDEVAGEELDFAGRVTDEHTEAAICYTTGTTGSPKGVLYSHRSSYLHSLAIQLPATFSLGQTDTVLPVVPMFHAMAWGLPYAAVMAGSDLVLPGPGMAPDQLLDLLESEAVTLTAGVPTIWMGMLPLLAGRDLSRLRQIVCGGSAVPKALSEAWREAIGLPITQAWGMTELSPLGTVCSLRSEYADAPEEIKADLRATAGIPPAGVELRIVEPDTRAELPWDNKAVGELETRGPWIARQYYRTDEPGPQFSDDGWLRTGDVAAISEHGYLRLVDRTKDLIKSGGEWISSVELENQIMAHPAVAEAAVIALPHPRWMERPFACVVVKEGQQLTKQQLLDFLTDRVERWGLPDDVEFVEEIPKTSVGKFSKRTLRERFADRTLGD
;
A
#
# COMPACT_ATOMS: atom_id res chain seq x y z
N MET A 1 3.52 43.63 0.85
CA MET A 1 3.30 43.25 -0.57
C MET A 1 4.29 42.14 -0.87
N PRO A 2 3.89 40.90 -1.10
CA PRO A 2 4.84 39.80 -1.42
C PRO A 2 5.29 39.97 -2.87
N ASN A 3 6.60 39.84 -3.06
CA ASN A 3 7.29 39.83 -4.34
C ASN A 3 6.74 38.72 -5.24
N LEU A 4 6.23 39.11 -6.39
CA LEU A 4 5.90 38.23 -7.49
C LEU A 4 7.19 37.53 -7.96
N LEU A 5 7.24 36.22 -7.87
CA LEU A 5 8.32 35.37 -8.39
C LEU A 5 8.54 35.64 -9.89
N PRO A 6 9.77 35.58 -10.38
CA PRO A 6 10.06 35.86 -11.78
C PRO A 6 9.40 34.81 -12.67
N ASN A 7 8.63 35.29 -13.63
CA ASN A 7 7.99 34.55 -14.69
C ASN A 7 9.01 33.66 -15.43
N ARG A 8 9.15 32.37 -15.06
CA ARG A 8 9.95 31.41 -15.82
C ARG A 8 9.23 31.16 -17.16
N ARG A 9 9.58 31.92 -18.19
CA ARG A 9 9.21 31.61 -19.57
C ARG A 9 9.81 30.26 -19.93
N ARG A 10 9.03 29.18 -19.86
CA ARG A 10 9.38 27.93 -20.56
C ARG A 10 9.24 28.21 -22.05
N SER A 11 10.30 28.06 -22.82
CA SER A 11 10.25 28.14 -24.27
C SER A 11 9.38 27.01 -24.79
N SER A 12 8.16 27.30 -25.22
CA SER A 12 7.34 26.35 -25.94
C SER A 12 7.67 26.46 -27.43
N THR A 13 7.93 25.33 -28.06
CA THR A 13 8.11 25.21 -29.51
C THR A 13 6.81 25.43 -30.31
N ILE A 14 5.70 25.65 -29.65
CA ILE A 14 4.40 25.96 -30.24
C ILE A 14 3.98 27.32 -29.67
N GLY A 15 3.86 28.34 -30.49
CA GLY A 15 3.44 29.69 -30.11
C GLY A 15 1.98 29.73 -29.64
N GLY A 16 1.72 29.23 -28.42
CA GLY A 16 0.42 29.24 -27.78
C GLY A 16 0.34 30.27 -26.63
N VAL A 17 -0.83 30.85 -26.44
CA VAL A 17 -1.13 31.66 -25.26
C VAL A 17 -1.34 30.72 -24.08
N TYR A 18 -0.59 30.93 -22.97
CA TYR A 18 -0.82 30.19 -21.72
C TYR A 18 -2.21 30.52 -21.16
N GLY A 19 -2.82 29.53 -20.52
CA GLY A 19 -4.02 29.77 -19.72
C GLY A 19 -3.77 30.84 -18.65
N LEU A 20 -4.79 31.65 -18.35
CA LEU A 20 -4.70 32.77 -17.41
C LEU A 20 -5.22 32.43 -16.03
N MET A 21 -5.16 31.14 -15.64
CA MET A 21 -5.50 30.70 -14.30
C MET A 21 -4.33 30.97 -13.34
N GLN A 22 -4.66 31.07 -12.04
CA GLN A 22 -3.65 31.28 -11.01
C GLN A 22 -2.64 30.13 -10.98
N ASP A 23 -1.37 30.46 -10.83
CA ASP A 23 -0.31 29.49 -10.55
C ASP A 23 -0.33 29.17 -9.04
N TYR A 24 -1.24 28.26 -8.65
CA TYR A 24 -1.47 27.85 -7.26
C TYR A 24 -0.87 26.46 -7.03
N PRO A 25 0.16 26.32 -6.16
CA PRO A 25 0.87 25.06 -5.98
C PRO A 25 0.03 24.01 -5.24
N LEU A 26 -0.01 22.79 -5.77
CA LEU A 26 -0.70 21.64 -5.18
C LEU A 26 0.18 21.00 -4.11
N THR A 27 0.14 21.56 -2.90
CA THR A 27 1.02 21.13 -1.78
C THR A 27 0.25 20.37 -0.71
N ILE A 28 0.97 19.57 0.09
CA ILE A 28 0.42 18.90 1.28
C ILE A 28 -0.03 19.94 2.31
N GLU A 29 0.64 21.10 2.38
CA GLU A 29 0.20 22.22 3.24
C GLU A 29 -1.20 22.70 2.86
N ALA A 30 -1.52 22.79 1.57
CA ALA A 30 -2.85 23.16 1.11
C ALA A 30 -3.92 22.14 1.55
N ILE A 31 -3.60 20.86 1.63
CA ILE A 31 -4.49 19.82 2.21
C ILE A 31 -4.72 20.09 3.70
N LEU A 32 -3.65 20.27 4.46
CA LEU A 32 -3.74 20.50 5.91
C LEU A 32 -4.54 21.77 6.23
N ARG A 33 -4.22 22.88 5.56
CA ARG A 33 -4.91 24.17 5.72
C ARG A 33 -6.40 24.06 5.37
N HIS A 34 -6.75 23.32 4.32
CA HIS A 34 -8.13 23.06 3.97
C HIS A 34 -8.83 22.26 5.08
N GLY A 35 -8.25 21.14 5.51
CA GLY A 35 -8.78 20.29 6.58
C GLY A 35 -8.96 21.06 7.89
N GLU A 36 -7.98 21.85 8.31
CA GLU A 36 -8.04 22.66 9.53
C GLU A 36 -9.15 23.72 9.45
N ARG A 37 -9.25 24.45 8.33
CA ARG A 37 -10.20 25.57 8.19
C ARG A 37 -11.63 25.12 7.99
N MET A 38 -11.84 24.12 7.15
CA MET A 38 -13.18 23.66 6.79
C MET A 38 -13.70 22.58 7.73
N PHE A 39 -12.82 21.77 8.29
CA PHE A 39 -13.14 20.54 9.04
C PHE A 39 -12.41 20.46 10.38
N GLY A 40 -12.00 21.57 10.98
CA GLY A 40 -11.17 21.62 12.19
C GLY A 40 -11.71 20.80 13.38
N GLY A 41 -13.04 20.62 13.46
CA GLY A 41 -13.68 19.80 14.50
C GLY A 41 -13.81 18.30 14.18
N ARG A 42 -13.36 17.84 13.00
CA ARG A 42 -13.37 16.41 12.66
C ARG A 42 -12.42 15.61 13.55
N ARG A 43 -12.77 14.35 13.78
CA ARG A 43 -12.08 13.52 14.77
C ARG A 43 -10.98 12.68 14.12
N LEU A 44 -9.91 12.55 14.87
CA LEU A 44 -8.85 11.60 14.67
C LEU A 44 -8.72 10.78 15.93
N VAL A 45 -9.02 9.49 15.84
CA VAL A 45 -9.05 8.56 16.97
C VAL A 45 -7.87 7.60 16.83
N THR A 46 -7.06 7.45 17.88
CA THR A 46 -5.96 6.49 17.94
C THR A 46 -6.21 5.48 19.05
N GLN A 47 -6.17 4.19 18.73
CA GLN A 47 -6.10 3.15 19.76
C GLN A 47 -4.70 3.14 20.37
N ARG A 48 -4.58 3.52 21.61
CA ARG A 48 -3.36 3.47 22.43
C ARG A 48 -3.36 2.23 23.34
N ILE A 49 -2.40 2.16 24.20
CA ILE A 49 -2.29 1.15 25.27
C ILE A 49 -2.47 1.88 26.62
N PRO A 50 -3.56 1.63 27.38
CA PRO A 50 -4.72 0.75 27.09
C PRO A 50 -5.95 1.48 26.52
N ASP A 51 -5.90 2.80 26.35
CA ASP A 51 -7.04 3.68 26.08
C ASP A 51 -7.09 4.18 24.61
N ARG A 52 -8.00 5.11 24.31
CA ARG A 52 -8.11 5.78 23.01
C ARG A 52 -7.85 7.28 23.16
N GLU A 53 -6.89 7.77 22.39
CA GLU A 53 -6.71 9.20 22.20
C GLU A 53 -7.70 9.72 21.15
N ARG A 54 -8.29 10.89 21.40
CA ARG A 54 -9.15 11.60 20.45
C ARG A 54 -8.67 13.04 20.32
N ILE A 55 -8.32 13.44 19.12
CA ILE A 55 -7.94 14.80 18.79
C ILE A 55 -8.79 15.32 17.63
N SER A 56 -8.84 16.62 17.46
CA SER A 56 -9.47 17.27 16.31
C SER A 56 -8.48 17.49 15.16
N PHE A 57 -8.98 17.82 13.96
CA PHE A 57 -8.11 18.23 12.85
C PHE A 57 -7.38 19.56 13.16
N ALA A 58 -7.97 20.43 13.97
CA ALA A 58 -7.28 21.62 14.47
C ALA A 58 -6.09 21.23 15.38
N ASP A 59 -6.27 20.23 16.26
CA ASP A 59 -5.17 19.69 17.09
C ASP A 59 -4.09 19.00 16.25
N LEU A 60 -4.51 18.26 15.21
CA LEU A 60 -3.57 17.66 14.25
C LEU A 60 -2.72 18.73 13.56
N ALA A 61 -3.33 19.80 13.08
CA ALA A 61 -2.62 20.89 12.40
C ALA A 61 -1.65 21.60 13.35
N ARG A 62 -2.05 21.83 14.61
CA ARG A 62 -1.16 22.34 15.66
C ARG A 62 0.03 21.40 15.89
N ARG A 63 -0.24 20.09 16.07
CA ARG A 63 0.83 19.07 16.28
C ARG A 63 1.77 18.99 15.08
N ALA A 64 1.26 19.11 13.85
CA ALA A 64 2.09 19.18 12.64
C ALA A 64 3.03 20.40 12.65
N ARG A 65 2.52 21.59 13.08
CA ARG A 65 3.36 22.78 13.26
C ARG A 65 4.41 22.61 14.36
N GLN A 66 4.07 21.93 15.45
CA GLN A 66 5.05 21.59 16.51
C GLN A 66 6.13 20.63 15.99
N VAL A 67 5.79 19.61 15.18
CA VAL A 67 6.77 18.74 14.51
C VAL A 67 7.78 19.58 13.74
N ALA A 68 7.34 20.53 12.95
CA ALA A 68 8.24 21.39 12.20
C ALA A 68 9.12 22.28 13.10
N GLY A 69 8.58 22.80 14.20
CA GLY A 69 9.33 23.54 15.22
C GLY A 69 10.43 22.70 15.86
N VAL A 70 10.11 21.44 16.20
CA VAL A 70 11.10 20.47 16.72
C VAL A 70 12.21 20.20 15.71
N LEU A 71 11.87 20.01 14.43
CA LEU A 71 12.86 19.78 13.37
C LEU A 71 13.81 20.98 13.21
N ASP A 72 13.29 22.21 13.29
CA ASP A 72 14.12 23.42 13.26
C ASP A 72 15.02 23.51 14.51
N SER A 73 14.49 23.23 15.70
CA SER A 73 15.25 23.28 16.96
C SER A 73 16.38 22.24 17.04
N LEU A 74 16.15 21.06 16.46
CA LEU A 74 17.15 19.99 16.34
C LEU A 74 18.16 20.23 15.21
N GLY A 75 18.01 21.30 14.44
CA GLY A 75 18.92 21.67 13.34
C GLY A 75 18.88 20.69 12.18
N VAL A 76 17.71 20.08 11.90
CA VAL A 76 17.51 19.23 10.72
C VAL A 76 17.60 20.08 9.45
N SER A 77 18.33 19.61 8.46
CA SER A 77 18.54 20.32 7.19
C SER A 77 17.20 20.68 6.51
N PRO A 78 17.12 21.79 5.77
CA PRO A 78 15.88 22.22 5.11
C PRO A 78 15.29 21.19 4.12
N ASP A 79 16.14 20.34 3.56
CA ASP A 79 15.81 19.21 2.67
C ASP A 79 16.13 17.86 3.31
N GLY A 80 16.35 17.84 4.63
CA GLY A 80 16.74 16.66 5.39
C GLY A 80 15.67 15.57 5.41
N ARG A 81 16.11 14.31 5.58
CA ARG A 81 15.21 13.17 5.68
C ARG A 81 14.91 12.91 7.15
N VAL A 82 13.63 12.67 7.38
CA VAL A 82 13.07 12.44 8.71
C VAL A 82 12.41 11.08 8.72
N GLY A 83 13.02 10.11 9.41
CA GLY A 83 12.47 8.78 9.57
C GLY A 83 11.26 8.79 10.51
N SER A 84 10.26 7.97 10.20
CA SER A 84 9.18 7.61 11.12
C SER A 84 9.14 6.10 11.32
N PHE A 85 9.34 5.65 12.55
CA PHE A 85 9.30 4.25 12.95
C PHE A 85 8.13 4.05 13.92
N GLY A 86 6.92 3.93 13.39
CA GLY A 86 5.71 4.02 14.20
C GLY A 86 4.54 3.20 13.65
N TRP A 87 3.55 3.02 14.54
CA TRP A 87 2.26 2.46 14.23
C TRP A 87 1.37 3.48 13.48
N ASN A 88 0.16 3.06 13.13
CA ASN A 88 -0.86 3.97 12.64
C ASN A 88 -1.43 4.77 13.81
N THR A 89 -0.89 5.97 14.07
CA THR A 89 -1.23 6.84 15.19
C THR A 89 -1.44 8.28 14.75
N ALA A 90 -2.08 9.10 15.60
CA ALA A 90 -2.23 10.54 15.37
C ALA A 90 -0.87 11.26 15.26
N ASN A 91 0.12 10.81 16.04
CA ASN A 91 1.49 11.33 15.97
C ASN A 91 2.11 11.05 14.60
N HIS A 92 1.93 9.84 14.07
CA HIS A 92 2.41 9.50 12.74
C HIS A 92 1.71 10.32 11.64
N VAL A 93 0.39 10.58 11.77
CA VAL A 93 -0.33 11.49 10.86
C VAL A 93 0.21 12.91 10.98
N ALA A 94 0.56 13.38 12.17
CA ALA A 94 1.19 14.69 12.34
C ALA A 94 2.54 14.79 11.63
N LEU A 95 3.33 13.70 11.58
CA LEU A 95 4.56 13.64 10.78
C LEU A 95 4.29 13.71 9.27
N TYR A 96 3.21 13.08 8.79
CA TYR A 96 2.79 13.14 7.38
C TYR A 96 2.57 14.57 6.88
N PHE A 97 2.14 15.45 7.77
CA PHE A 97 1.97 16.88 7.45
C PHE A 97 3.18 17.71 7.87
N GLY A 98 3.62 17.58 9.12
CA GLY A 98 4.63 18.45 9.70
C GLY A 98 5.97 18.40 8.99
N VAL A 99 6.41 17.20 8.59
CA VAL A 99 7.69 17.04 7.89
C VAL A 99 7.65 17.66 6.50
N PRO A 100 6.76 17.26 5.56
CA PRO A 100 6.77 17.81 4.21
C PRO A 100 6.36 19.29 4.17
N CYS A 101 5.43 19.75 5.02
CA CYS A 101 5.06 21.17 5.05
C CYS A 101 6.23 22.06 5.55
N SER A 102 7.18 21.52 6.29
CA SER A 102 8.40 22.24 6.69
C SER A 102 9.48 22.28 5.60
N GLY A 103 9.27 21.63 4.46
CA GLY A 103 10.22 21.51 3.35
C GLY A 103 11.14 20.30 3.43
N ARG A 104 10.96 19.42 4.42
CA ARG A 104 11.74 18.19 4.62
C ARG A 104 11.03 16.98 4.04
N VAL A 105 11.73 15.84 3.95
CA VAL A 105 11.22 14.61 3.34
C VAL A 105 10.93 13.56 4.41
N LEU A 106 9.70 13.10 4.49
CA LEU A 106 9.31 12.03 5.39
C LEU A 106 9.73 10.67 4.84
N HIS A 107 10.58 9.93 5.55
CA HIS A 107 10.87 8.53 5.28
C HIS A 107 10.02 7.64 6.19
N THR A 108 9.03 6.95 5.63
CA THR A 108 8.22 6.00 6.39
C THR A 108 8.95 4.65 6.49
N MET A 109 9.61 4.42 7.62
CA MET A 109 10.43 3.23 7.88
C MET A 109 9.55 2.02 8.19
N ASN A 110 9.73 0.94 7.45
CA ASN A 110 8.96 -0.27 7.67
C ASN A 110 9.48 -1.02 8.92
N ILE A 111 8.69 -1.00 9.98
CA ILE A 111 8.99 -1.60 11.30
C ILE A 111 9.14 -3.14 11.28
N ARG A 112 8.83 -3.79 10.17
CA ARG A 112 8.86 -5.25 10.00
C ARG A 112 10.00 -5.72 9.09
N LEU A 113 10.91 -4.81 8.69
CA LEU A 113 12.09 -5.19 7.93
C LEU A 113 13.09 -5.93 8.80
N PHE A 114 13.87 -6.80 8.19
CA PHE A 114 15.06 -7.37 8.83
C PHE A 114 16.09 -6.27 9.11
N ALA A 115 16.89 -6.45 10.14
CA ALA A 115 17.85 -5.46 10.63
C ALA A 115 18.72 -4.85 9.52
N ASP A 116 19.29 -5.68 8.64
CA ASP A 116 20.16 -5.20 7.56
C ASP A 116 19.43 -4.34 6.54
N GLN A 117 18.19 -4.68 6.24
CA GLN A 117 17.36 -3.90 5.32
C GLN A 117 16.92 -2.58 5.94
N LEU A 118 16.56 -2.58 7.22
CA LEU A 118 16.17 -1.37 7.94
C LEU A 118 17.35 -0.39 7.99
N VAL A 119 18.52 -0.86 8.42
CA VAL A 119 19.74 -0.04 8.45
C VAL A 119 20.08 0.46 7.06
N TYR A 120 20.01 -0.40 6.04
CA TYR A 120 20.25 0.02 4.67
C TYR A 120 19.30 1.15 4.23
N THR A 121 17.99 1.04 4.50
CA THR A 121 17.03 2.06 4.07
C THR A 121 17.26 3.39 4.78
N ALA A 122 17.57 3.38 6.07
CA ALA A 122 17.86 4.58 6.85
C ALA A 122 19.14 5.29 6.37
N GLU A 123 20.23 4.53 6.19
CA GLU A 123 21.51 5.07 5.70
C GLU A 123 21.42 5.52 4.23
N HIS A 124 20.70 4.80 3.38
CA HIS A 124 20.50 5.17 1.98
C HIS A 124 19.61 6.43 1.84
N ALA A 125 18.63 6.61 2.72
CA ALA A 125 17.85 7.83 2.81
C ALA A 125 18.65 8.98 3.42
N GLU A 126 19.68 8.68 4.23
CA GLU A 126 20.42 9.63 5.07
C GLU A 126 19.47 10.29 6.10
N ASP A 127 18.73 9.48 6.83
CA ASP A 127 17.84 9.99 7.86
C ASP A 127 18.64 10.73 8.94
N GLU A 128 18.29 12.00 9.19
CA GLU A 128 18.96 12.82 10.21
C GLU A 128 18.31 12.69 11.58
N VAL A 129 17.00 12.50 11.60
CA VAL A 129 16.17 12.34 12.81
C VAL A 129 15.18 11.21 12.58
N VAL A 130 14.89 10.41 13.60
CA VAL A 130 13.82 9.41 13.57
C VAL A 130 12.80 9.72 14.66
N PHE A 131 11.53 9.77 14.30
CA PHE A 131 10.42 9.76 15.25
C PHE A 131 9.93 8.33 15.47
N LEU A 132 9.65 7.97 16.72
CA LEU A 132 9.44 6.60 17.15
C LEU A 132 8.31 6.51 18.18
N ASP A 133 7.39 5.56 18.04
CA ASP A 133 6.44 5.21 19.10
C ASP A 133 7.15 4.42 20.21
N ARG A 134 6.89 4.77 21.49
CA ARG A 134 7.61 4.21 22.66
C ARG A 134 7.57 2.68 22.70
N SER A 135 6.48 2.05 22.33
CA SER A 135 6.35 0.58 22.27
C SER A 135 7.35 -0.08 21.32
N LEU A 136 7.86 0.65 20.34
CA LEU A 136 8.85 0.17 19.37
C LEU A 136 10.30 0.45 19.80
N LEU A 137 10.52 1.18 20.89
CA LEU A 137 11.86 1.52 21.37
C LEU A 137 12.75 0.29 21.60
N PRO A 138 12.30 -0.81 22.24
CA PRO A 138 13.13 -1.99 22.42
C PRO A 138 13.60 -2.63 21.11
N LEU A 139 12.77 -2.58 20.09
CA LEU A 139 13.11 -3.06 18.74
C LEU A 139 14.10 -2.11 18.06
N PHE A 140 13.82 -0.80 18.07
CA PHE A 140 14.64 0.20 17.38
C PHE A 140 16.03 0.36 18.00
N SER A 141 16.15 0.25 19.32
CA SER A 141 17.43 0.36 20.04
C SER A 141 18.47 -0.66 19.56
N GLN A 142 18.06 -1.78 19.03
CA GLN A 142 18.96 -2.79 18.45
C GLN A 142 19.66 -2.30 17.17
N TYR A 143 19.06 -1.33 16.47
CA TYR A 143 19.59 -0.77 15.21
C TYR A 143 20.43 0.49 15.43
N LEU A 144 20.18 1.23 16.51
CA LEU A 144 20.83 2.52 16.81
C LEU A 144 22.37 2.51 16.65
N PRO A 145 23.11 1.48 17.13
CA PRO A 145 24.58 1.46 16.97
C PRO A 145 25.05 1.43 15.51
N ARG A 146 24.18 1.04 14.58
CA ARG A 146 24.49 0.91 13.15
C ARG A 146 24.00 2.11 12.33
N LEU A 147 23.18 2.99 12.91
CA LEU A 147 22.65 4.18 12.24
C LEU A 147 23.60 5.35 12.43
N THR A 148 24.37 5.65 11.37
CA THR A 148 25.45 6.65 11.41
C THR A 148 24.98 8.05 11.05
N THR A 149 23.91 8.18 10.28
CA THR A 149 23.32 9.46 9.86
C THR A 149 22.33 10.02 10.88
N VAL A 150 21.71 9.16 11.70
CA VAL A 150 20.69 9.55 12.68
C VAL A 150 21.35 10.24 13.88
N ARG A 151 21.05 11.52 14.03
CA ARG A 151 21.57 12.38 15.12
C ARG A 151 20.65 12.47 16.33
N HIS A 152 19.34 12.34 16.13
CA HIS A 152 18.32 12.39 17.17
C HIS A 152 17.23 11.34 16.93
N VAL A 153 16.66 10.83 18.03
CA VAL A 153 15.51 9.94 18.01
C VAL A 153 14.47 10.51 18.97
N VAL A 154 13.38 11.02 18.41
CA VAL A 154 12.27 11.62 19.17
C VAL A 154 11.23 10.56 19.46
N VAL A 155 10.96 10.31 20.74
CA VAL A 155 10.06 9.23 21.18
C VAL A 155 8.71 9.79 21.57
N PHE A 156 7.67 9.36 20.88
CA PHE A 156 6.27 9.63 21.25
C PHE A 156 5.78 8.66 22.32
N ASP A 157 5.04 9.17 23.28
CA ASP A 157 4.34 8.33 24.25
C ASP A 157 3.07 7.72 23.64
N ASP A 158 3.03 6.39 23.54
CA ASP A 158 1.88 5.60 23.07
C ASP A 158 1.20 4.80 24.19
N GLY A 159 1.59 5.05 25.47
CA GLY A 159 1.11 4.38 26.67
C GLY A 159 1.92 3.13 27.05
N ALA A 160 2.92 2.73 26.27
CA ALA A 160 3.76 1.59 26.62
C ALA A 160 4.70 1.91 27.80
N PRO A 161 4.92 0.95 28.72
CA PRO A 161 5.70 1.16 29.95
C PRO A 161 7.23 0.96 29.74
N HIS A 162 7.76 1.38 28.60
CA HIS A 162 9.19 1.24 28.31
C HIS A 162 9.98 2.45 28.80
N GLU A 163 11.06 2.20 29.52
CA GLU A 163 12.02 3.23 29.92
C GLU A 163 12.91 3.64 28.75
N PHE A 164 13.37 4.89 28.79
CA PHE A 164 14.40 5.36 27.87
C PHE A 164 15.72 4.66 28.21
N GLY A 165 16.45 4.22 27.16
CA GLY A 165 17.83 3.75 27.33
C GLY A 165 18.80 4.90 27.52
N ASP A 166 20.09 4.58 27.69
CA ASP A 166 21.16 5.55 27.94
C ASP A 166 21.73 6.18 26.63
N ASP A 167 21.17 5.90 25.44
CA ASP A 167 21.66 6.48 24.19
C ASP A 167 21.37 8.00 24.18
N PRO A 168 22.41 8.85 24.06
CA PRO A 168 22.24 10.31 24.14
C PRO A 168 21.45 10.92 22.99
N ARG A 169 21.12 10.15 21.94
CA ARG A 169 20.28 10.60 20.83
C ARG A 169 18.80 10.56 21.16
N LEU A 170 18.39 9.81 22.21
CA LEU A 170 17.01 9.65 22.61
C LEU A 170 16.50 10.89 23.34
N VAL A 171 15.40 11.47 22.87
CA VAL A 171 14.71 12.60 23.48
C VAL A 171 13.20 12.33 23.52
N SER A 172 12.52 12.74 24.59
CA SER A 172 11.07 12.65 24.67
C SER A 172 10.42 13.73 23.83
N TRP A 173 9.33 13.38 23.12
CA TRP A 173 8.49 14.37 22.45
C TRP A 173 8.02 15.47 23.41
N ASP A 174 7.60 15.12 24.61
CA ASP A 174 7.07 16.07 25.60
C ASP A 174 8.13 17.08 26.09
N GLU A 175 9.41 16.73 25.99
CA GLU A 175 10.53 17.62 26.36
C GLU A 175 10.88 18.60 25.23
N VAL A 176 10.68 18.21 23.96
CA VAL A 176 11.10 18.99 22.80
C VAL A 176 9.94 19.65 22.06
N ALA A 177 8.72 19.18 22.24
CA ALA A 177 7.52 19.77 21.64
C ALA A 177 7.26 21.16 22.26
N GLY A 178 7.55 22.19 21.51
CA GLY A 178 7.45 23.58 21.97
C GLY A 178 6.68 24.44 20.98
N GLU A 179 7.41 25.29 20.29
CA GLU A 179 6.85 26.31 19.40
C GLU A 179 6.19 25.70 18.15
N GLU A 180 5.07 26.30 17.75
CA GLU A 180 4.43 26.03 16.48
C GLU A 180 5.11 26.84 15.37
N LEU A 181 5.46 26.15 14.28
CA LEU A 181 6.07 26.79 13.14
C LEU A 181 5.03 27.09 12.06
N ASP A 182 5.04 28.33 11.53
CA ASP A 182 4.21 28.66 10.36
C ASP A 182 4.80 28.02 9.09
N PHE A 183 3.93 27.38 8.29
CA PHE A 183 4.31 26.77 7.02
C PHE A 183 4.30 27.74 5.83
N ALA A 184 3.78 28.95 6.00
CA ALA A 184 3.58 29.91 4.91
C ALA A 184 4.89 30.18 4.14
N GLY A 185 4.90 29.83 2.85
CA GLY A 185 6.01 30.08 1.94
C GLY A 185 7.20 29.13 2.06
N ARG A 186 7.12 28.08 2.89
CA ARG A 186 8.21 27.10 2.99
C ARG A 186 8.30 26.19 1.78
N VAL A 187 7.18 25.75 1.26
CA VAL A 187 7.11 24.97 0.02
C VAL A 187 6.32 25.75 -1.03
N THR A 188 7.00 26.16 -2.07
CA THR A 188 6.42 26.99 -3.16
C THR A 188 6.38 26.26 -4.50
N ASP A 189 7.11 25.15 -4.65
CA ASP A 189 7.10 24.30 -5.83
C ASP A 189 6.44 22.96 -5.49
N GLU A 190 5.32 22.65 -6.13
CA GLU A 190 4.58 21.40 -5.94
C GLU A 190 5.34 20.13 -6.35
N HIS A 191 6.43 20.28 -7.13
CA HIS A 191 7.29 19.17 -7.55
C HIS A 191 8.37 18.84 -6.51
N THR A 192 8.49 19.63 -5.45
CA THR A 192 9.39 19.35 -4.34
C THR A 192 9.07 18.00 -3.69
N GLU A 193 10.11 17.34 -3.25
CA GLU A 193 10.05 16.07 -2.52
C GLU A 193 9.24 16.21 -1.24
N ALA A 194 8.40 15.22 -0.94
CA ALA A 194 7.54 15.23 0.25
C ALA A 194 7.74 13.99 1.13
N ALA A 195 7.82 12.82 0.50
CA ALA A 195 8.01 11.56 1.22
C ALA A 195 8.77 10.54 0.39
N ILE A 196 9.46 9.61 1.06
CA ILE A 196 10.12 8.47 0.46
C ILE A 196 9.60 7.18 1.09
N CYS A 197 9.22 6.22 0.24
CA CYS A 197 8.85 4.87 0.64
C CYS A 197 9.77 3.86 -0.02
N TYR A 198 10.27 2.88 0.73
CA TYR A 198 11.08 1.81 0.17
C TYR A 198 10.24 0.61 -0.23
N THR A 199 10.53 0.06 -1.41
CA THR A 199 9.96 -1.21 -1.83
C THR A 199 10.64 -2.35 -1.07
N THR A 200 9.91 -3.42 -0.77
CA THR A 200 10.47 -4.62 -0.10
C THR A 200 11.23 -5.53 -1.05
N GLY A 201 11.61 -5.04 -2.22
CA GLY A 201 12.32 -5.68 -3.33
C GLY A 201 12.46 -7.21 -3.24
N THR A 202 11.81 -7.91 -4.16
CA THR A 202 11.93 -9.38 -4.22
C THR A 202 13.26 -9.84 -4.83
N THR A 203 14.03 -8.90 -5.38
CA THR A 203 15.32 -9.13 -6.03
C THR A 203 16.25 -7.96 -5.75
N GLY A 204 17.11 -8.07 -4.73
CA GLY A 204 18.11 -7.05 -4.41
C GLY A 204 17.75 -6.17 -3.21
N SER A 205 18.50 -5.08 -3.03
CA SER A 205 18.26 -4.09 -1.97
C SER A 205 16.95 -3.32 -2.19
N PRO A 206 16.27 -2.90 -1.10
CA PRO A 206 15.09 -2.04 -1.20
C PRO A 206 15.37 -0.79 -2.04
N LYS A 207 14.41 -0.41 -2.90
CA LYS A 207 14.52 0.78 -3.75
C LYS A 207 13.62 1.89 -3.20
N GLY A 208 14.15 3.11 -3.09
CA GLY A 208 13.39 4.28 -2.66
C GLY A 208 12.53 4.86 -3.78
N VAL A 209 11.27 5.08 -3.49
CA VAL A 209 10.32 5.80 -4.36
C VAL A 209 9.98 7.13 -3.70
N LEU A 210 10.29 8.22 -4.40
CA LEU A 210 10.21 9.56 -3.89
C LEU A 210 8.93 10.24 -4.40
N TYR A 211 8.01 10.55 -3.48
CA TYR A 211 6.74 11.23 -3.76
C TYR A 211 6.91 12.74 -3.67
N SER A 212 6.30 13.48 -4.58
CA SER A 212 6.22 14.93 -4.52
C SER A 212 4.95 15.42 -3.82
N HIS A 213 4.92 16.71 -3.45
CA HIS A 213 3.68 17.36 -2.98
C HIS A 213 2.55 17.20 -4.00
N ARG A 214 2.85 17.47 -5.29
CA ARG A 214 1.90 17.32 -6.41
C ARG A 214 1.33 15.92 -6.52
N SER A 215 2.19 14.89 -6.52
CA SER A 215 1.74 13.51 -6.66
C SER A 215 0.82 13.10 -5.49
N SER A 216 1.18 13.47 -4.25
CA SER A 216 0.37 13.20 -3.06
C SER A 216 -0.97 13.94 -3.08
N TYR A 217 -0.99 15.19 -3.54
CA TYR A 217 -2.21 15.98 -3.65
C TYR A 217 -3.17 15.38 -4.70
N LEU A 218 -2.70 15.11 -5.91
CA LEU A 218 -3.51 14.54 -7.00
C LEU A 218 -4.01 13.13 -6.67
N HIS A 219 -3.16 12.31 -6.06
CA HIS A 219 -3.55 11.00 -5.55
C HIS A 219 -4.68 11.10 -4.51
N SER A 220 -4.59 12.07 -3.57
CA SER A 220 -5.64 12.30 -2.57
C SER A 220 -6.96 12.73 -3.20
N LEU A 221 -6.94 13.53 -4.27
CA LEU A 221 -8.13 13.84 -5.05
C LEU A 221 -8.71 12.61 -5.75
N ALA A 222 -7.82 11.77 -6.32
CA ALA A 222 -8.25 10.54 -7.01
C ALA A 222 -8.97 9.55 -6.08
N ILE A 223 -8.55 9.44 -4.83
CA ILE A 223 -9.22 8.60 -3.81
C ILE A 223 -10.67 9.04 -3.54
N GLN A 224 -10.96 10.33 -3.66
CA GLN A 224 -12.29 10.90 -3.43
C GLN A 224 -13.25 10.71 -4.60
N LEU A 225 -12.78 10.28 -5.78
CA LEU A 225 -13.64 10.06 -6.93
C LEU A 225 -14.64 8.91 -6.68
N PRO A 226 -15.88 9.01 -7.24
CA PRO A 226 -16.87 7.94 -7.16
C PRO A 226 -16.40 6.60 -7.74
N ALA A 227 -15.49 6.64 -8.72
CA ALA A 227 -14.92 5.45 -9.34
C ALA A 227 -13.83 4.76 -8.50
N THR A 228 -13.47 5.33 -7.34
CA THR A 228 -12.45 4.80 -6.44
C THR A 228 -13.06 4.50 -5.06
N PHE A 229 -12.70 5.27 -4.03
CA PHE A 229 -13.21 5.02 -2.67
C PHE A 229 -14.40 5.93 -2.31
N SER A 230 -14.75 6.88 -3.18
CA SER A 230 -15.87 7.83 -2.98
C SER A 230 -15.82 8.50 -1.61
N LEU A 231 -14.61 8.86 -1.16
CA LEU A 231 -14.37 9.35 0.19
C LEU A 231 -14.92 10.77 0.37
N GLY A 232 -15.68 11.00 1.44
CA GLY A 232 -16.31 12.28 1.73
C GLY A 232 -16.48 12.56 3.23
N GLN A 233 -17.02 13.74 3.56
CA GLN A 233 -17.13 14.21 4.94
C GLN A 233 -18.08 13.39 5.84
N THR A 234 -18.88 12.49 5.29
CA THR A 234 -19.76 11.59 6.05
C THR A 234 -19.07 10.30 6.44
N ASP A 235 -17.82 10.11 6.00
CA ASP A 235 -17.09 8.89 6.24
C ASP A 235 -16.28 8.92 7.54
N THR A 236 -16.14 7.72 8.10
CA THR A 236 -15.17 7.37 9.13
C THR A 236 -14.25 6.30 8.54
N VAL A 237 -12.97 6.60 8.43
CA VAL A 237 -11.98 5.77 7.72
C VAL A 237 -11.08 5.05 8.71
N LEU A 238 -10.96 3.72 8.58
CA LEU A 238 -9.98 2.92 9.33
C LEU A 238 -8.95 2.32 8.36
N PRO A 239 -7.78 2.94 8.16
CA PRO A 239 -6.67 2.32 7.43
C PRO A 239 -6.01 1.26 8.29
N VAL A 240 -6.27 -0.02 8.02
CA VAL A 240 -5.54 -1.15 8.60
C VAL A 240 -4.21 -1.34 7.89
N VAL A 241 -4.11 -0.90 6.63
CA VAL A 241 -2.84 -0.83 5.90
C VAL A 241 -1.84 0.02 6.66
N PRO A 242 -0.58 -0.47 6.83
CA PRO A 242 0.40 0.24 7.64
C PRO A 242 0.78 1.61 7.06
N MET A 243 0.91 2.61 7.92
CA MET A 243 1.37 3.95 7.53
C MET A 243 2.83 3.95 7.06
N PHE A 244 3.62 2.99 7.49
CA PHE A 244 5.00 2.83 7.01
C PHE A 244 5.10 2.17 5.62
N HIS A 245 3.99 1.80 4.98
CA HIS A 245 3.98 1.18 3.65
C HIS A 245 3.11 1.97 2.68
N ALA A 246 3.74 2.50 1.61
CA ALA A 246 3.09 3.30 0.57
C ALA A 246 2.10 4.34 1.15
N MET A 247 2.51 5.02 2.25
CA MET A 247 1.76 6.08 2.93
C MET A 247 0.33 5.68 3.34
N ALA A 248 0.11 4.45 3.83
CA ALA A 248 -1.23 3.90 4.11
C ALA A 248 -2.19 4.11 2.93
N TRP A 249 -1.69 3.94 1.72
CA TRP A 249 -2.40 4.14 0.45
C TRP A 249 -2.96 5.56 0.28
N GLY A 250 -2.32 6.57 0.89
CA GLY A 250 -2.72 7.98 0.83
C GLY A 250 -3.98 8.33 1.63
N LEU A 251 -4.55 7.36 2.34
CA LEU A 251 -5.79 7.56 3.11
C LEU A 251 -5.70 8.67 4.15
N PRO A 252 -4.60 8.87 4.91
CA PRO A 252 -4.51 9.97 5.85
C PRO A 252 -4.62 11.35 5.19
N TYR A 253 -3.96 11.57 4.06
CA TYR A 253 -4.09 12.82 3.30
C TYR A 253 -5.49 13.01 2.75
N ALA A 254 -6.05 11.97 2.13
CA ALA A 254 -7.37 12.01 1.53
C ALA A 254 -8.49 12.24 2.57
N ALA A 255 -8.38 11.62 3.76
CA ALA A 255 -9.33 11.83 4.84
C ALA A 255 -9.33 13.28 5.35
N VAL A 256 -8.16 13.88 5.54
CA VAL A 256 -8.05 15.29 5.94
C VAL A 256 -8.57 16.22 4.85
N MET A 257 -8.26 15.94 3.58
CA MET A 257 -8.75 16.70 2.44
C MET A 257 -10.29 16.63 2.30
N ALA A 258 -10.87 15.46 2.50
CA ALA A 258 -12.31 15.21 2.38
C ALA A 258 -13.12 15.62 3.62
N GLY A 259 -12.47 15.86 4.76
CA GLY A 259 -13.13 16.07 6.05
C GLY A 259 -13.76 14.80 6.62
N SER A 260 -13.19 13.63 6.35
CA SER A 260 -13.61 12.35 6.91
C SER A 260 -12.98 12.14 8.29
N ASP A 261 -13.73 11.58 9.25
CA ASP A 261 -13.14 11.13 10.52
C ASP A 261 -12.10 10.03 10.23
N LEU A 262 -11.02 9.99 11.01
CA LEU A 262 -9.94 9.01 10.85
C LEU A 262 -9.77 8.19 12.13
N VAL A 263 -9.81 6.87 12.02
CA VAL A 263 -9.60 5.92 13.11
C VAL A 263 -8.33 5.14 12.85
N LEU A 264 -7.43 5.11 13.81
CA LEU A 264 -6.10 4.54 13.69
C LEU A 264 -5.94 3.40 14.70
N PRO A 265 -5.59 2.18 14.25
CA PRO A 265 -5.57 1.00 15.13
C PRO A 265 -4.39 1.00 16.10
N GLY A 266 -3.38 1.87 15.94
CA GLY A 266 -2.18 1.84 16.74
C GLY A 266 -1.48 0.47 16.69
N PRO A 267 -1.01 -0.06 17.84
CA PRO A 267 -0.44 -1.41 17.92
C PRO A 267 -1.50 -2.53 17.90
N GLY A 268 -2.79 -2.19 18.04
CA GLY A 268 -3.92 -3.13 18.16
C GLY A 268 -4.37 -3.70 16.82
N MET A 269 -3.62 -4.63 16.25
CA MET A 269 -3.85 -5.21 14.92
C MET A 269 -4.50 -6.60 14.94
N ALA A 270 -4.90 -7.12 16.11
CA ALA A 270 -5.60 -8.39 16.20
C ALA A 270 -7.02 -8.29 15.59
N PRO A 271 -7.53 -9.34 14.93
CA PRO A 271 -8.81 -9.30 14.24
C PRO A 271 -10.00 -8.86 15.10
N ASP A 272 -10.07 -9.30 16.37
CA ASP A 272 -11.09 -8.90 17.33
C ASP A 272 -11.00 -7.40 17.68
N GLN A 273 -9.79 -6.88 17.91
CA GLN A 273 -9.55 -5.47 18.20
C GLN A 273 -9.93 -4.58 17.00
N LEU A 274 -9.64 -5.02 15.77
CA LEU A 274 -10.04 -4.30 14.56
C LEU A 274 -11.56 -4.29 14.39
N LEU A 275 -12.24 -5.41 14.68
CA LEU A 275 -13.71 -5.48 14.68
C LEU A 275 -14.32 -4.55 15.74
N ASP A 276 -13.73 -4.48 16.94
CA ASP A 276 -14.16 -3.56 17.98
C ASP A 276 -14.04 -2.09 17.54
N LEU A 277 -13.00 -1.74 16.79
CA LEU A 277 -12.85 -0.40 16.21
C LEU A 277 -13.87 -0.13 15.11
N LEU A 278 -14.09 -1.08 14.20
CA LEU A 278 -15.09 -0.96 13.13
C LEU A 278 -16.48 -0.66 13.68
N GLU A 279 -16.88 -1.40 14.71
CA GLU A 279 -18.19 -1.29 15.35
C GLU A 279 -18.30 -0.03 16.22
N SER A 280 -17.38 0.15 17.19
CA SER A 280 -17.49 1.20 18.21
C SER A 280 -17.26 2.62 17.66
N GLU A 281 -16.48 2.79 16.60
CA GLU A 281 -16.25 4.09 15.97
C GLU A 281 -17.13 4.29 14.71
N ALA A 282 -18.08 3.36 14.46
CA ALA A 282 -19.01 3.42 13.32
C ALA A 282 -18.30 3.65 11.97
N VAL A 283 -17.25 2.87 11.72
CA VAL A 283 -16.41 2.98 10.52
C VAL A 283 -17.23 2.71 9.27
N THR A 284 -17.03 3.54 8.25
CA THR A 284 -17.73 3.41 6.97
C THR A 284 -16.85 2.86 5.86
N LEU A 285 -15.55 3.09 5.93
CA LEU A 285 -14.56 2.61 4.98
C LEU A 285 -13.34 2.06 5.71
N THR A 286 -12.92 0.88 5.33
CA THR A 286 -11.68 0.28 5.83
C THR A 286 -10.83 -0.27 4.69
N ALA A 287 -9.49 -0.29 4.89
CA ALA A 287 -8.54 -0.74 3.88
C ALA A 287 -7.47 -1.65 4.49
N GLY A 288 -7.26 -2.80 3.87
CA GLY A 288 -6.33 -3.82 4.36
C GLY A 288 -5.89 -4.80 3.29
N VAL A 289 -5.17 -5.82 3.72
CA VAL A 289 -4.70 -6.93 2.87
C VAL A 289 -5.56 -8.18 3.10
N PRO A 290 -5.58 -9.16 2.17
CA PRO A 290 -6.47 -10.32 2.28
C PRO A 290 -6.36 -11.08 3.59
N THR A 291 -5.16 -11.23 4.16
CA THR A 291 -4.93 -11.94 5.42
C THR A 291 -5.66 -11.32 6.62
N ILE A 292 -5.86 -10.01 6.63
CA ILE A 292 -6.65 -9.32 7.65
C ILE A 292 -8.13 -9.73 7.54
N TRP A 293 -8.68 -9.68 6.34
CA TRP A 293 -10.09 -10.01 6.09
C TRP A 293 -10.40 -11.49 6.31
N MET A 294 -9.44 -12.37 5.99
CA MET A 294 -9.53 -13.80 6.31
C MET A 294 -9.58 -14.05 7.82
N GLY A 295 -8.73 -13.36 8.59
CA GLY A 295 -8.68 -13.49 10.05
C GLY A 295 -9.93 -12.96 10.75
N MET A 296 -10.59 -11.94 10.19
CA MET A 296 -11.80 -11.33 10.76
C MET A 296 -13.08 -12.12 10.43
N LEU A 297 -13.13 -12.79 9.28
CA LEU A 297 -14.33 -13.47 8.77
C LEU A 297 -14.99 -14.42 9.80
N PRO A 298 -14.26 -15.28 10.53
CA PRO A 298 -14.86 -16.17 11.53
C PRO A 298 -15.47 -15.44 12.74
N LEU A 299 -15.11 -14.18 12.95
CA LEU A 299 -15.47 -13.38 14.13
C LEU A 299 -16.62 -12.40 13.85
N LEU A 300 -17.21 -12.41 12.65
CA LEU A 300 -18.26 -11.47 12.26
C LEU A 300 -19.61 -11.72 12.93
N ALA A 301 -19.86 -12.95 13.41
CA ALA A 301 -21.14 -13.32 14.00
C ALA A 301 -21.49 -12.43 15.21
N GLY A 302 -22.64 -11.77 15.17
CA GLY A 302 -23.14 -10.90 16.23
C GLY A 302 -22.53 -9.48 16.27
N ARG A 303 -21.68 -9.10 15.30
CA ARG A 303 -21.14 -7.75 15.17
C ARG A 303 -22.09 -6.84 14.38
N ASP A 304 -22.22 -5.59 14.79
CA ASP A 304 -22.96 -4.57 14.04
C ASP A 304 -21.98 -3.75 13.16
N LEU A 305 -21.87 -4.18 11.91
CA LEU A 305 -21.09 -3.50 10.88
C LEU A 305 -21.97 -2.77 9.85
N SER A 306 -23.21 -2.45 10.21
CA SER A 306 -24.21 -1.83 9.31
C SER A 306 -23.78 -0.46 8.76
N ARG A 307 -22.82 0.21 9.42
CA ARG A 307 -22.24 1.48 8.94
C ARG A 307 -21.16 1.29 7.87
N LEU A 308 -20.58 0.10 7.79
CA LEU A 308 -19.52 -0.19 6.82
C LEU A 308 -20.12 -0.24 5.41
N ARG A 309 -19.63 0.62 4.52
CA ARG A 309 -20.05 0.72 3.12
C ARG A 309 -19.01 0.20 2.12
N GLN A 310 -17.75 0.11 2.55
CA GLN A 310 -16.68 -0.35 1.66
C GLN A 310 -15.52 -0.98 2.43
N ILE A 311 -15.12 -2.15 1.96
CA ILE A 311 -13.92 -2.87 2.41
C ILE A 311 -12.96 -2.88 1.23
N VAL A 312 -11.89 -2.09 1.32
CA VAL A 312 -10.87 -2.04 0.28
C VAL A 312 -9.79 -3.08 0.56
N CYS A 313 -9.45 -3.86 -0.43
CA CYS A 313 -8.41 -4.88 -0.33
C CYS A 313 -7.43 -4.78 -1.48
N GLY A 314 -6.16 -4.77 -1.17
CA GLY A 314 -5.09 -4.72 -2.16
C GLY A 314 -3.81 -5.35 -1.67
N GLY A 315 -2.74 -5.14 -2.43
CA GLY A 315 -1.42 -5.66 -2.09
C GLY A 315 -1.17 -7.09 -2.59
N SER A 316 -2.18 -7.93 -2.69
CA SER A 316 -2.16 -9.21 -3.39
C SER A 316 -3.56 -9.50 -3.95
N ALA A 317 -3.67 -10.50 -4.82
CA ALA A 317 -4.96 -10.90 -5.38
C ALA A 317 -5.93 -11.28 -4.24
N VAL A 318 -7.19 -10.87 -4.39
CA VAL A 318 -8.27 -11.19 -3.45
C VAL A 318 -8.97 -12.44 -3.96
N PRO A 319 -8.97 -13.56 -3.22
CA PRO A 319 -9.73 -14.72 -3.61
C PRO A 319 -11.22 -14.40 -3.78
N LYS A 320 -11.82 -14.80 -4.91
CA LYS A 320 -13.27 -14.63 -5.14
C LYS A 320 -14.08 -15.18 -3.98
N ALA A 321 -13.70 -16.36 -3.47
CA ALA A 321 -14.36 -16.99 -2.33
C ALA A 321 -14.35 -16.13 -1.06
N LEU A 322 -13.28 -15.38 -0.80
CA LEU A 322 -13.19 -14.48 0.35
C LEU A 322 -14.16 -13.30 0.20
N SER A 323 -14.23 -12.68 -0.98
CA SER A 323 -15.16 -11.58 -1.24
C SER A 323 -16.63 -12.02 -1.11
N GLU A 324 -16.97 -13.20 -1.65
CA GLU A 324 -18.32 -13.74 -1.55
C GLU A 324 -18.68 -14.13 -0.11
N ALA A 325 -17.74 -14.69 0.67
CA ALA A 325 -17.98 -14.99 2.08
C ALA A 325 -18.30 -13.74 2.91
N TRP A 326 -17.60 -12.62 2.66
CA TRP A 326 -17.92 -11.33 3.29
C TRP A 326 -19.30 -10.81 2.84
N ARG A 327 -19.62 -10.91 1.55
CA ARG A 327 -20.93 -10.53 1.02
C ARG A 327 -22.07 -11.36 1.64
N GLU A 328 -21.87 -12.65 1.83
CA GLU A 328 -22.86 -13.54 2.47
C GLU A 328 -23.01 -13.24 3.97
N ALA A 329 -21.91 -12.93 4.65
CA ALA A 329 -21.92 -12.68 6.10
C ALA A 329 -22.57 -11.34 6.49
N ILE A 330 -22.27 -10.25 5.75
CA ILE A 330 -22.72 -8.90 6.10
C ILE A 330 -23.33 -8.10 4.94
N GLY A 331 -23.55 -8.72 3.79
CA GLY A 331 -24.12 -8.05 2.60
C GLY A 331 -23.13 -7.19 1.81
N LEU A 332 -21.84 -7.14 2.20
CA LEU A 332 -20.84 -6.26 1.62
C LEU A 332 -19.67 -7.05 1.02
N PRO A 333 -19.50 -7.06 -0.31
CA PRO A 333 -18.35 -7.67 -0.95
C PRO A 333 -17.08 -6.84 -0.76
N ILE A 334 -15.92 -7.47 -0.90
CA ILE A 334 -14.62 -6.79 -0.88
C ILE A 334 -14.39 -6.06 -2.21
N THR A 335 -13.97 -4.79 -2.13
CA THR A 335 -13.51 -3.99 -3.26
C THR A 335 -12.03 -4.23 -3.47
N GLN A 336 -11.65 -4.91 -4.55
CA GLN A 336 -10.25 -5.11 -4.89
C GLN A 336 -9.63 -3.82 -5.45
N ALA A 337 -8.40 -3.52 -5.04
CA ALA A 337 -7.57 -2.46 -5.61
C ALA A 337 -6.20 -3.02 -5.97
N TRP A 338 -5.66 -2.58 -7.11
CA TRP A 338 -4.31 -2.91 -7.54
C TRP A 338 -3.45 -1.65 -7.54
N GLY A 339 -2.21 -1.85 -7.14
CA GLY A 339 -1.20 -0.81 -7.16
C GLY A 339 0.12 -1.28 -6.57
N MET A 340 1.09 -0.40 -6.56
CA MET A 340 2.44 -0.64 -6.06
C MET A 340 3.03 0.65 -5.50
N THR A 341 4.13 0.56 -4.78
CA THR A 341 4.79 1.75 -4.18
C THR A 341 5.06 2.82 -5.23
N GLU A 342 5.47 2.42 -6.44
CA GLU A 342 5.75 3.29 -7.58
C GLU A 342 4.51 4.04 -8.13
N LEU A 343 3.29 3.67 -7.69
CA LEU A 343 2.02 4.29 -8.09
C LEU A 343 1.37 5.12 -6.97
N SER A 344 2.01 5.37 -5.86
CA SER A 344 1.61 6.22 -4.70
C SER A 344 0.40 5.78 -3.85
N PRO A 345 -0.17 4.54 -3.84
CA PRO A 345 0.08 3.41 -4.72
C PRO A 345 -1.05 3.13 -5.75
N LEU A 346 -2.01 4.02 -5.99
CA LEU A 346 -3.27 3.78 -6.71
C LEU A 346 -3.07 3.56 -8.21
N GLY A 347 -3.27 2.34 -8.65
CA GLY A 347 -3.32 1.95 -10.07
C GLY A 347 -4.74 1.74 -10.58
N THR A 348 -5.49 0.79 -9.98
CA THR A 348 -6.89 0.51 -10.33
C THR A 348 -7.73 0.22 -9.10
N VAL A 349 -9.05 0.38 -9.24
CA VAL A 349 -10.04 -0.01 -8.21
C VAL A 349 -11.19 -0.74 -8.88
N CYS A 350 -11.65 -1.81 -8.28
CA CYS A 350 -12.79 -2.57 -8.77
C CYS A 350 -14.12 -1.88 -8.43
N SER A 351 -14.49 -0.94 -9.28
CA SER A 351 -15.81 -0.31 -9.30
C SER A 351 -16.66 -0.92 -10.41
N LEU A 352 -17.88 -1.34 -10.09
CA LEU A 352 -18.81 -1.85 -11.09
C LEU A 352 -19.32 -0.68 -11.93
N ARG A 353 -19.15 -0.78 -13.25
CA ARG A 353 -19.69 0.19 -14.21
C ARG A 353 -21.22 0.08 -14.26
N SER A 354 -21.87 1.20 -14.64
CA SER A 354 -23.34 1.29 -14.71
C SER A 354 -23.99 0.24 -15.62
N GLU A 355 -23.29 -0.19 -16.67
CA GLU A 355 -23.76 -1.23 -17.59
C GLU A 355 -23.98 -2.59 -16.92
N TYR A 356 -23.32 -2.80 -15.75
CA TYR A 356 -23.44 -4.03 -14.96
C TYR A 356 -24.33 -3.88 -13.72
N ALA A 357 -25.01 -2.74 -13.54
CA ALA A 357 -25.83 -2.48 -12.36
C ALA A 357 -26.92 -3.55 -12.17
N ASP A 358 -27.56 -3.97 -13.26
CA ASP A 358 -28.61 -4.98 -13.28
C ASP A 358 -28.14 -6.38 -13.74
N ALA A 359 -26.82 -6.59 -13.87
CA ALA A 359 -26.28 -7.88 -14.26
C ALA A 359 -26.53 -8.95 -13.17
N PRO A 360 -26.62 -10.23 -13.55
CA PRO A 360 -26.65 -11.33 -12.59
C PRO A 360 -25.49 -11.27 -11.59
N GLU A 361 -25.73 -11.72 -10.35
CA GLU A 361 -24.75 -11.65 -9.28
C GLU A 361 -23.44 -12.42 -9.60
N GLU A 362 -23.55 -13.50 -10.36
CA GLU A 362 -22.38 -14.26 -10.83
C GLU A 362 -21.44 -13.40 -11.69
N ILE A 363 -22.01 -12.63 -12.63
CA ILE A 363 -21.23 -11.70 -13.47
C ILE A 363 -20.61 -10.59 -12.61
N LYS A 364 -21.35 -10.05 -11.65
CA LYS A 364 -20.82 -9.05 -10.71
C LYS A 364 -19.69 -9.60 -9.87
N ALA A 365 -19.80 -10.85 -9.41
CA ALA A 365 -18.76 -11.53 -8.64
C ALA A 365 -17.48 -11.76 -9.48
N ASP A 366 -17.63 -12.12 -10.76
CA ASP A 366 -16.49 -12.25 -11.68
C ASP A 366 -15.79 -10.91 -11.91
N LEU A 367 -16.55 -9.83 -12.09
CA LEU A 367 -15.97 -8.49 -12.23
C LEU A 367 -15.26 -8.04 -10.94
N ARG A 368 -15.85 -8.31 -9.76
CA ARG A 368 -15.23 -8.01 -8.45
C ARG A 368 -13.95 -8.79 -8.20
N ALA A 369 -13.78 -9.93 -8.84
CA ALA A 369 -12.53 -10.71 -8.78
C ALA A 369 -11.39 -10.12 -9.66
N THR A 370 -11.70 -9.12 -10.51
CA THR A 370 -10.67 -8.39 -11.28
C THR A 370 -9.99 -7.34 -10.42
N ALA A 371 -8.85 -6.83 -10.89
CA ALA A 371 -8.18 -5.69 -10.26
C ALA A 371 -8.92 -4.35 -10.50
N GLY A 372 -9.99 -4.36 -11.30
CA GLY A 372 -10.85 -3.20 -11.57
C GLY A 372 -10.36 -2.32 -12.72
N ILE A 373 -10.76 -1.06 -12.68
CA ILE A 373 -10.51 -0.08 -13.75
C ILE A 373 -9.61 1.06 -13.25
N PRO A 374 -8.79 1.68 -14.13
CA PRO A 374 -7.96 2.81 -13.74
C PRO A 374 -8.83 4.05 -13.48
N PRO A 375 -8.50 4.85 -12.43
CA PRO A 375 -9.11 6.15 -12.25
C PRO A 375 -8.59 7.16 -13.29
N ALA A 376 -9.30 8.26 -13.45
CA ALA A 376 -8.83 9.36 -14.28
C ALA A 376 -7.41 9.80 -13.86
N GLY A 377 -6.51 9.91 -14.83
CA GLY A 377 -5.10 10.23 -14.62
C GLY A 377 -4.16 9.02 -14.65
N VAL A 378 -4.66 7.79 -14.57
CA VAL A 378 -3.86 6.57 -14.78
C VAL A 378 -4.14 6.01 -16.18
N GLU A 379 -3.10 5.79 -16.94
CA GLU A 379 -3.16 5.09 -18.22
C GLU A 379 -2.53 3.70 -18.06
N LEU A 380 -3.13 2.71 -18.71
CA LEU A 380 -2.64 1.33 -18.76
C LEU A 380 -2.42 0.91 -20.19
N ARG A 381 -1.46 0.04 -20.43
CA ARG A 381 -1.34 -0.77 -21.64
C ARG A 381 -0.80 -2.15 -21.31
N ILE A 382 -1.12 -3.12 -22.15
CA ILE A 382 -0.48 -4.44 -22.14
C ILE A 382 0.35 -4.56 -23.40
N VAL A 383 1.56 -5.08 -23.26
CA VAL A 383 2.50 -5.19 -24.37
C VAL A 383 3.04 -6.60 -24.50
N GLU A 384 3.31 -7.00 -25.73
CA GLU A 384 4.02 -8.24 -26.01
C GLU A 384 5.47 -8.15 -25.49
N PRO A 385 5.97 -9.14 -24.72
CA PRO A 385 7.25 -9.02 -24.02
C PRO A 385 8.48 -8.79 -24.92
N ASP A 386 8.55 -9.44 -26.09
CA ASP A 386 9.72 -9.39 -26.97
C ASP A 386 9.69 -8.18 -27.91
N THR A 387 8.56 -7.93 -28.56
CA THR A 387 8.41 -6.87 -29.58
C THR A 387 8.02 -5.52 -29.00
N ARG A 388 7.50 -5.49 -27.77
CA ARG A 388 6.91 -4.32 -27.10
C ARG A 388 5.70 -3.73 -27.82
N ALA A 389 5.11 -4.48 -28.77
CA ALA A 389 3.89 -4.08 -29.44
C ALA A 389 2.72 -4.05 -28.45
N GLU A 390 1.89 -3.01 -28.54
CA GLU A 390 0.68 -2.90 -27.72
C GLU A 390 -0.35 -3.95 -28.15
N LEU A 391 -0.93 -4.61 -27.16
CA LEU A 391 -1.93 -5.66 -27.33
C LEU A 391 -3.36 -5.13 -27.15
N PRO A 392 -4.37 -5.75 -27.82
CA PRO A 392 -5.74 -5.29 -27.73
C PRO A 392 -6.37 -5.55 -26.35
N TRP A 393 -7.35 -4.72 -25.98
CA TRP A 393 -8.18 -4.87 -24.80
C TRP A 393 -9.41 -5.74 -25.11
N ASP A 394 -9.22 -7.05 -25.20
CA ASP A 394 -10.23 -8.02 -25.59
C ASP A 394 -10.46 -9.13 -24.54
N ASN A 395 -9.87 -8.97 -23.34
CA ASN A 395 -9.83 -9.95 -22.25
C ASN A 395 -9.17 -11.29 -22.58
N LYS A 396 -8.55 -11.42 -23.76
CA LYS A 396 -7.89 -12.65 -24.26
C LYS A 396 -6.40 -12.45 -24.41
N ALA A 397 -6.00 -11.33 -25.04
CA ALA A 397 -4.60 -10.98 -25.17
C ALA A 397 -3.98 -10.79 -23.78
N VAL A 398 -2.88 -11.48 -23.52
CA VAL A 398 -2.12 -11.44 -22.27
C VAL A 398 -0.74 -10.88 -22.55
N GLY A 399 -0.32 -9.87 -21.78
CA GLY A 399 0.97 -9.22 -21.97
C GLY A 399 1.51 -8.59 -20.69
N GLU A 400 2.71 -8.03 -20.78
CA GLU A 400 3.29 -7.26 -19.68
C GLU A 400 2.50 -5.97 -19.47
N LEU A 401 2.13 -5.69 -18.22
CA LEU A 401 1.39 -4.49 -17.85
C LEU A 401 2.33 -3.32 -17.67
N GLU A 402 2.04 -2.23 -18.39
CA GLU A 402 2.69 -0.95 -18.22
C GLU A 402 1.68 0.14 -17.84
N THR A 403 2.14 1.13 -17.07
CA THR A 403 1.30 2.22 -16.57
C THR A 403 2.05 3.55 -16.57
N ARG A 404 1.29 4.66 -16.68
CA ARG A 404 1.79 6.02 -16.49
C ARG A 404 0.71 6.93 -15.91
N GLY A 405 1.11 8.02 -15.28
CA GLY A 405 0.19 8.99 -14.67
C GLY A 405 0.88 10.00 -13.77
N PRO A 406 0.15 11.03 -13.27
CA PRO A 406 0.73 12.16 -12.54
C PRO A 406 1.24 11.81 -11.14
N TRP A 407 0.91 10.66 -10.60
CA TRP A 407 1.42 10.15 -9.32
C TRP A 407 2.20 8.84 -9.48
N ILE A 408 2.64 8.51 -10.67
CA ILE A 408 3.45 7.33 -10.98
C ILE A 408 4.92 7.73 -11.07
N ALA A 409 5.78 6.95 -10.44
CA ALA A 409 7.21 7.19 -10.43
C ALA A 409 7.81 7.13 -11.85
N ARG A 410 8.78 7.99 -12.09
CA ARG A 410 9.57 7.99 -13.35
C ARG A 410 11.00 7.48 -13.15
N GLN A 411 11.44 7.30 -11.90
CA GLN A 411 12.78 6.91 -11.54
C GLN A 411 12.82 6.51 -10.05
N TYR A 412 13.76 5.69 -9.65
CA TYR A 412 14.03 5.42 -8.25
C TYR A 412 14.99 6.46 -7.65
N TYR A 413 14.90 6.62 -6.35
CA TYR A 413 15.75 7.52 -5.59
C TYR A 413 17.23 7.12 -5.69
N ARG A 414 18.11 8.10 -5.92
CA ARG A 414 19.58 7.93 -6.04
C ARG A 414 20.00 6.94 -7.14
N THR A 415 19.29 6.93 -8.25
CA THR A 415 19.78 6.31 -9.48
C THR A 415 20.13 7.41 -10.49
N ASP A 416 21.26 7.27 -11.18
CA ASP A 416 21.72 8.27 -12.16
C ASP A 416 20.79 8.37 -13.36
N GLU A 417 20.19 7.23 -13.74
CA GLU A 417 19.26 7.13 -14.87
C GLU A 417 18.04 6.27 -14.48
N PRO A 418 16.90 6.45 -15.16
CA PRO A 418 15.79 5.52 -15.04
C PRO A 418 16.26 4.10 -15.35
N GLY A 419 16.01 3.17 -14.42
CA GLY A 419 16.34 1.76 -14.65
C GLY A 419 15.46 1.09 -15.71
N PRO A 420 15.69 -0.19 -16.04
CA PRO A 420 14.96 -0.91 -17.08
C PRO A 420 13.45 -1.03 -16.81
N GLN A 421 13.01 -0.69 -15.61
CA GLN A 421 11.58 -0.61 -15.26
C GLN A 421 10.86 0.60 -15.88
N PHE A 422 11.60 1.58 -16.40
CA PHE A 422 11.03 2.77 -17.03
C PHE A 422 11.37 2.74 -18.52
N SER A 423 10.35 2.88 -19.37
CA SER A 423 10.55 2.94 -20.81
C SER A 423 10.91 4.37 -21.27
N ASP A 424 11.55 4.48 -22.43
CA ASP A 424 11.95 5.77 -23.00
C ASP A 424 10.75 6.68 -23.33
N ASP A 425 9.56 6.11 -23.56
CA ASP A 425 8.29 6.81 -23.81
C ASP A 425 7.48 7.09 -22.52
N GLY A 426 8.10 6.90 -21.36
CA GLY A 426 7.58 7.34 -20.06
C GLY A 426 6.60 6.37 -19.37
N TRP A 427 6.60 5.10 -19.73
CA TRP A 427 5.82 4.07 -19.05
C TRP A 427 6.63 3.35 -17.97
N LEU A 428 5.97 3.05 -16.87
CA LEU A 428 6.49 2.15 -15.84
C LEU A 428 6.10 0.71 -16.17
N ARG A 429 7.08 -0.17 -16.32
CA ARG A 429 6.91 -1.63 -16.42
C ARG A 429 6.67 -2.19 -15.02
N THR A 430 5.46 -2.67 -14.77
CA THR A 430 5.05 -3.06 -13.43
C THR A 430 5.64 -4.40 -12.98
N GLY A 431 6.04 -5.23 -13.93
CA GLY A 431 6.43 -6.62 -13.71
C GLY A 431 5.23 -7.54 -13.46
N ASP A 432 4.01 -7.05 -13.66
CA ASP A 432 2.80 -7.85 -13.70
C ASP A 432 2.47 -8.24 -15.14
N VAL A 433 1.87 -9.41 -15.32
CA VAL A 433 1.30 -9.89 -16.58
C VAL A 433 -0.22 -9.86 -16.45
N ALA A 434 -0.88 -9.30 -17.45
CA ALA A 434 -2.30 -9.02 -17.35
C ALA A 434 -3.04 -9.15 -18.70
N ALA A 435 -4.35 -9.23 -18.63
CA ALA A 435 -5.28 -8.97 -19.70
C ALA A 435 -6.19 -7.80 -19.31
N ILE A 436 -6.67 -7.04 -20.30
CA ILE A 436 -7.62 -5.95 -20.08
C ILE A 436 -8.85 -6.21 -20.95
N SER A 437 -10.03 -6.07 -20.37
CA SER A 437 -11.29 -6.22 -21.10
C SER A 437 -11.62 -4.97 -21.94
N GLU A 438 -12.53 -5.08 -22.90
CA GLU A 438 -13.05 -3.96 -23.71
C GLU A 438 -13.62 -2.81 -22.84
N HIS A 439 -14.04 -3.12 -21.62
CA HIS A 439 -14.55 -2.15 -20.64
C HIS A 439 -13.50 -1.64 -19.65
N GLY A 440 -12.22 -2.00 -19.85
CA GLY A 440 -11.10 -1.52 -19.03
C GLY A 440 -10.87 -2.29 -17.74
N TYR A 441 -11.57 -3.40 -17.48
CA TYR A 441 -11.30 -4.24 -16.31
C TYR A 441 -9.97 -4.97 -16.47
N LEU A 442 -9.07 -4.69 -15.55
CA LEU A 442 -7.74 -5.29 -15.45
C LEU A 442 -7.83 -6.66 -14.76
N ARG A 443 -7.47 -7.72 -15.45
CA ARG A 443 -7.30 -9.06 -14.88
C ARG A 443 -5.82 -9.38 -14.78
N LEU A 444 -5.30 -9.40 -13.57
CA LEU A 444 -3.93 -9.83 -13.31
C LEU A 444 -3.84 -11.35 -13.53
N VAL A 445 -2.88 -11.75 -14.34
CA VAL A 445 -2.61 -13.16 -14.61
C VAL A 445 -1.56 -13.66 -13.63
N ASP A 446 -0.40 -12.99 -13.56
CA ASP A 446 0.68 -13.32 -12.62
C ASP A 446 1.72 -12.20 -12.57
N ARG A 447 2.78 -12.41 -11.78
CA ARG A 447 4.05 -11.70 -11.90
C ARG A 447 4.90 -12.34 -12.98
N THR A 448 5.60 -11.55 -13.79
CA THR A 448 6.51 -12.05 -14.84
C THR A 448 7.49 -13.11 -14.32
N LYS A 449 7.94 -12.98 -13.06
CA LYS A 449 8.86 -13.90 -12.39
C LYS A 449 8.20 -15.11 -11.71
N ASP A 450 6.88 -15.05 -11.49
CA ASP A 450 6.10 -16.09 -10.80
C ASP A 450 5.29 -16.95 -11.79
N LEU A 451 5.15 -16.45 -13.02
CA LEU A 451 4.50 -17.14 -14.12
C LEU A 451 5.27 -18.42 -14.48
N ILE A 452 4.58 -19.53 -14.51
CA ILE A 452 5.19 -20.86 -14.70
C ILE A 452 5.24 -21.20 -16.17
N LYS A 453 6.43 -21.39 -16.72
CA LYS A 453 6.67 -21.68 -18.14
C LYS A 453 6.74 -23.18 -18.37
N SER A 454 5.64 -23.78 -18.76
CA SER A 454 5.51 -25.22 -18.92
C SER A 454 5.32 -25.63 -20.38
N GLY A 455 6.35 -26.16 -21.00
CA GLY A 455 6.25 -26.74 -22.35
C GLY A 455 5.79 -25.78 -23.45
N GLY A 456 6.04 -24.48 -23.29
CA GLY A 456 5.59 -23.43 -24.21
C GLY A 456 4.27 -22.76 -23.82
N GLU A 457 3.57 -23.28 -22.81
CA GLU A 457 2.36 -22.70 -22.24
C GLU A 457 2.68 -21.93 -20.94
N TRP A 458 1.85 -20.96 -20.63
CA TRP A 458 1.99 -20.14 -19.42
C TRP A 458 0.92 -20.50 -18.42
N ILE A 459 1.34 -20.96 -17.23
CA ILE A 459 0.42 -21.29 -16.13
C ILE A 459 0.46 -20.17 -15.10
N SER A 460 -0.70 -19.59 -14.82
CA SER A 460 -0.85 -18.61 -13.76
C SER A 460 -0.82 -19.29 -12.39
N SER A 461 0.20 -18.95 -11.60
CA SER A 461 0.29 -19.41 -10.22
C SER A 461 -0.83 -18.82 -9.36
N VAL A 462 -1.27 -17.58 -9.63
CA VAL A 462 -2.34 -16.90 -8.91
C VAL A 462 -3.71 -17.53 -9.19
N GLU A 463 -4.00 -17.88 -10.45
CA GLU A 463 -5.26 -18.56 -10.78
C GLU A 463 -5.34 -19.93 -10.12
N LEU A 464 -4.23 -20.67 -10.17
CA LEU A 464 -4.16 -21.98 -9.54
C LEU A 464 -4.30 -21.89 -8.01
N GLU A 465 -3.69 -20.90 -7.36
CA GLU A 465 -3.88 -20.60 -5.93
C GLU A 465 -5.36 -20.34 -5.61
N ASN A 466 -6.04 -19.53 -6.41
CA ASN A 466 -7.45 -19.23 -6.22
C ASN A 466 -8.33 -20.49 -6.33
N GLN A 467 -8.04 -21.38 -7.30
CA GLN A 467 -8.77 -22.63 -7.45
C GLN A 467 -8.50 -23.59 -6.27
N ILE A 468 -7.27 -23.65 -5.77
CA ILE A 468 -6.90 -24.44 -4.59
C ILE A 468 -7.62 -23.89 -3.34
N MET A 469 -7.61 -22.58 -3.13
CA MET A 469 -8.28 -21.92 -1.99
C MET A 469 -9.80 -22.01 -2.05
N ALA A 470 -10.39 -22.33 -3.19
CA ALA A 470 -11.83 -22.61 -3.30
C ALA A 470 -12.22 -23.97 -2.66
N HIS A 471 -11.25 -24.86 -2.36
CA HIS A 471 -11.53 -26.11 -1.67
C HIS A 471 -11.91 -25.86 -0.20
N PRO A 472 -13.04 -26.42 0.31
CA PRO A 472 -13.55 -26.14 1.66
C PRO A 472 -12.57 -26.35 2.81
N ALA A 473 -11.66 -27.34 2.68
CA ALA A 473 -10.67 -27.67 3.71
C ALA A 473 -9.38 -26.83 3.63
N VAL A 474 -9.19 -25.97 2.61
CA VAL A 474 -7.98 -25.19 2.44
C VAL A 474 -8.11 -23.86 3.14
N ALA A 475 -7.08 -23.48 3.94
CA ALA A 475 -6.96 -22.19 4.58
C ALA A 475 -6.14 -21.22 3.73
N GLU A 476 -4.93 -21.64 3.29
CA GLU A 476 -4.03 -20.83 2.48
C GLU A 476 -3.38 -21.72 1.40
N ALA A 477 -3.07 -21.14 0.24
CA ALA A 477 -2.31 -21.79 -0.81
C ALA A 477 -1.33 -20.84 -1.48
N ALA A 478 -0.15 -21.34 -1.83
CA ALA A 478 0.82 -20.66 -2.67
C ALA A 478 1.40 -21.65 -3.68
N VAL A 479 1.53 -21.21 -4.94
CA VAL A 479 2.06 -22.03 -6.03
C VAL A 479 3.36 -21.41 -6.55
N ILE A 480 4.39 -22.25 -6.69
CA ILE A 480 5.68 -21.86 -7.26
C ILE A 480 6.03 -22.74 -8.45
N ALA A 481 6.86 -22.23 -9.33
CA ALA A 481 7.51 -23.02 -10.37
C ALA A 481 8.64 -23.85 -9.77
N LEU A 482 8.68 -25.15 -10.07
CA LEU A 482 9.86 -25.98 -9.85
C LEU A 482 10.39 -26.54 -11.18
N PRO A 483 11.71 -26.78 -11.29
CA PRO A 483 12.31 -27.34 -12.51
C PRO A 483 11.71 -28.72 -12.83
N HIS A 484 11.50 -28.97 -14.14
CA HIS A 484 11.03 -30.24 -14.64
C HIS A 484 11.84 -30.66 -15.90
N PRO A 485 12.37 -31.90 -15.99
CA PRO A 485 13.26 -32.30 -17.07
C PRO A 485 12.68 -32.17 -18.48
N ARG A 486 11.38 -32.38 -18.63
CA ARG A 486 10.69 -32.35 -19.93
C ARG A 486 10.03 -31.01 -20.25
N TRP A 487 9.47 -30.32 -19.22
CA TRP A 487 8.57 -29.17 -19.41
C TRP A 487 9.21 -27.84 -19.04
N MET A 488 10.48 -27.79 -18.70
CA MET A 488 11.23 -26.67 -18.09
C MET A 488 10.79 -26.43 -16.65
N GLU A 489 9.53 -26.03 -16.45
CA GLU A 489 8.94 -25.76 -15.15
C GLU A 489 7.58 -26.45 -15.03
N ARG A 490 7.23 -26.81 -13.80
CA ARG A 490 5.88 -27.31 -13.45
C ARG A 490 5.40 -26.69 -12.14
N PRO A 491 4.06 -26.55 -11.97
CA PRO A 491 3.48 -26.03 -10.74
C PRO A 491 3.71 -26.98 -9.56
N PHE A 492 4.15 -26.39 -8.45
CA PHE A 492 4.25 -27.02 -7.15
C PHE A 492 3.42 -26.23 -6.14
N ALA A 493 2.42 -26.87 -5.51
CA ALA A 493 1.50 -26.23 -4.58
C ALA A 493 1.92 -26.46 -3.12
N CYS A 494 2.03 -25.36 -2.34
CA CYS A 494 2.13 -25.39 -0.90
C CYS A 494 0.78 -25.04 -0.30
N VAL A 495 0.22 -25.90 0.55
CA VAL A 495 -1.17 -25.80 1.03
C VAL A 495 -1.23 -25.87 2.54
N VAL A 496 -1.95 -24.92 3.17
CA VAL A 496 -2.30 -24.97 4.59
C VAL A 496 -3.75 -25.45 4.69
N VAL A 497 -3.96 -26.52 5.44
CA VAL A 497 -5.28 -27.09 5.70
C VAL A 497 -5.90 -26.41 6.92
N LYS A 498 -7.21 -26.15 6.89
CA LYS A 498 -7.95 -25.59 8.03
C LYS A 498 -7.86 -26.51 9.24
N GLU A 499 -7.81 -25.91 10.42
CA GLU A 499 -7.78 -26.65 11.68
C GLU A 499 -8.95 -27.65 11.79
N GLY A 500 -8.64 -28.88 12.19
CA GLY A 500 -9.60 -29.97 12.31
C GLY A 500 -10.05 -30.60 10.99
N GLN A 501 -9.58 -30.12 9.84
CA GLN A 501 -9.85 -30.72 8.54
C GLN A 501 -8.73 -31.67 8.11
N GLN A 502 -9.03 -32.58 7.20
CA GLN A 502 -8.03 -33.45 6.55
C GLN A 502 -8.20 -33.32 5.03
N LEU A 503 -7.08 -33.27 4.35
CA LEU A 503 -7.03 -33.20 2.89
C LEU A 503 -5.83 -33.99 2.40
N THR A 504 -6.05 -34.86 1.41
CA THR A 504 -4.96 -35.58 0.73
C THR A 504 -4.64 -34.90 -0.61
N LYS A 505 -3.42 -35.14 -1.11
CA LYS A 505 -3.01 -34.67 -2.45
C LYS A 505 -4.01 -35.12 -3.52
N GLN A 506 -4.44 -36.39 -3.50
CA GLN A 506 -5.38 -36.92 -4.50
C GLN A 506 -6.73 -36.20 -4.44
N GLN A 507 -7.28 -35.99 -3.26
CA GLN A 507 -8.55 -35.26 -3.11
C GLN A 507 -8.48 -33.85 -3.65
N LEU A 508 -7.36 -33.15 -3.43
CA LEU A 508 -7.15 -31.81 -3.97
C LEU A 508 -7.03 -31.84 -5.51
N LEU A 509 -6.26 -32.77 -6.06
CA LEU A 509 -6.11 -32.92 -7.51
C LEU A 509 -7.43 -33.28 -8.19
N ASP A 510 -8.21 -34.19 -7.60
CA ASP A 510 -9.54 -34.55 -8.08
C ASP A 510 -10.49 -33.33 -8.09
N PHE A 511 -10.46 -32.51 -7.03
CA PHE A 511 -11.22 -31.27 -6.96
C PHE A 511 -10.82 -30.26 -8.05
N LEU A 512 -9.54 -30.21 -8.41
CA LEU A 512 -9.01 -29.29 -9.42
C LEU A 512 -9.28 -29.76 -10.86
N THR A 513 -9.52 -31.06 -11.09
CA THR A 513 -9.63 -31.63 -12.44
C THR A 513 -10.73 -31.00 -13.30
N ASP A 514 -11.85 -30.59 -12.68
CA ASP A 514 -12.97 -29.92 -13.37
C ASP A 514 -12.85 -28.38 -13.38
N ARG A 515 -11.79 -27.82 -12.82
CA ARG A 515 -11.60 -26.37 -12.59
C ARG A 515 -10.38 -25.80 -13.28
N VAL A 516 -9.39 -26.63 -13.54
CA VAL A 516 -8.11 -26.27 -14.13
C VAL A 516 -7.83 -27.20 -15.29
N GLU A 517 -7.35 -26.64 -16.39
CA GLU A 517 -6.93 -27.46 -17.54
C GLU A 517 -5.87 -28.48 -17.10
N ARG A 518 -5.98 -29.69 -17.62
CA ARG A 518 -5.14 -30.83 -17.17
C ARG A 518 -3.63 -30.53 -17.19
N TRP A 519 -3.18 -29.76 -18.15
CA TRP A 519 -1.78 -29.36 -18.25
C TRP A 519 -1.37 -28.30 -17.21
N GLY A 520 -2.31 -27.59 -16.62
CA GLY A 520 -2.11 -26.60 -15.56
C GLY A 520 -2.17 -27.16 -14.14
N LEU A 521 -2.54 -28.43 -13.96
CA LEU A 521 -2.57 -29.04 -12.63
C LEU A 521 -1.19 -29.08 -11.98
N PRO A 522 -1.10 -28.94 -10.64
CA PRO A 522 0.17 -29.09 -9.94
C PRO A 522 0.66 -30.54 -10.03
N ASP A 523 1.94 -30.70 -10.34
CA ASP A 523 2.58 -32.01 -10.39
C ASP A 523 2.78 -32.57 -8.98
N ASP A 524 2.96 -31.68 -8.00
CA ASP A 524 3.06 -32.09 -6.61
C ASP A 524 2.46 -31.08 -5.64
N VAL A 525 2.08 -31.57 -4.46
CA VAL A 525 1.44 -30.78 -3.38
C VAL A 525 2.14 -31.08 -2.08
N GLU A 526 2.59 -30.05 -1.39
CA GLU A 526 3.15 -30.13 -0.03
C GLU A 526 2.18 -29.47 0.95
N PHE A 527 1.80 -30.20 1.99
CA PHE A 527 1.02 -29.64 3.08
C PHE A 527 1.98 -29.05 4.11
N VAL A 528 1.81 -27.75 4.38
CA VAL A 528 2.67 -26.96 5.27
C VAL A 528 1.86 -26.40 6.43
N GLU A 529 2.51 -26.14 7.57
CA GLU A 529 1.86 -25.54 8.72
C GLU A 529 1.51 -24.06 8.45
N GLU A 530 2.37 -23.35 7.72
CA GLU A 530 2.17 -21.96 7.33
C GLU A 530 2.84 -21.64 5.99
N ILE A 531 2.30 -20.67 5.27
CA ILE A 531 2.95 -20.05 4.11
C ILE A 531 3.74 -18.84 4.58
N PRO A 532 5.07 -18.78 4.30
CA PRO A 532 5.89 -17.61 4.66
C PRO A 532 5.30 -16.32 4.14
N LYS A 533 5.31 -15.27 4.97
CA LYS A 533 4.77 -13.94 4.63
C LYS A 533 5.87 -12.89 4.58
N THR A 534 5.70 -11.92 3.72
CA THR A 534 6.55 -10.72 3.66
C THR A 534 6.25 -9.80 4.85
N SER A 535 7.10 -8.79 5.07
CA SER A 535 6.93 -7.77 6.12
C SER A 535 5.59 -7.01 6.05
N VAL A 536 4.88 -7.09 4.92
CA VAL A 536 3.56 -6.46 4.73
C VAL A 536 2.41 -7.47 4.63
N GLY A 537 2.64 -8.73 5.04
CA GLY A 537 1.60 -9.77 5.14
C GLY A 537 1.26 -10.47 3.83
N LYS A 538 2.03 -10.29 2.74
CA LYS A 538 1.85 -11.01 1.46
C LYS A 538 2.58 -12.34 1.50
N PHE A 539 2.09 -13.35 0.80
CA PHE A 539 2.79 -14.63 0.65
C PHE A 539 4.17 -14.46 -0.02
N SER A 540 5.18 -15.06 0.56
CA SER A 540 6.57 -15.00 0.08
C SER A 540 6.91 -16.22 -0.77
N LYS A 541 6.58 -16.17 -2.07
CA LYS A 541 6.98 -17.23 -3.03
C LYS A 541 8.50 -17.35 -3.14
N ARG A 542 9.24 -16.29 -2.88
CA ARG A 542 10.71 -16.33 -2.82
C ARG A 542 11.20 -17.28 -1.75
N THR A 543 10.71 -17.13 -0.52
CA THR A 543 11.11 -18.02 0.60
C THR A 543 10.70 -19.48 0.34
N LEU A 544 9.55 -19.68 -0.32
CA LEU A 544 9.17 -21.04 -0.74
C LEU A 544 10.12 -21.61 -1.79
N ARG A 545 10.53 -20.84 -2.81
CA ARG A 545 11.53 -21.31 -3.78
C ARG A 545 12.88 -21.61 -3.14
N GLU A 546 13.33 -20.79 -2.19
CA GLU A 546 14.54 -21.03 -1.42
C GLU A 546 14.43 -22.32 -0.58
N ARG A 547 13.28 -22.55 0.06
CA ARG A 547 12.99 -23.75 0.87
C ARG A 547 12.99 -25.05 0.05
N PHE A 548 12.49 -24.98 -1.19
CA PHE A 548 12.34 -26.13 -2.09
C PHE A 548 13.33 -26.11 -3.26
N ALA A 549 14.43 -25.36 -3.15
CA ALA A 549 15.41 -25.18 -4.24
C ALA A 549 16.03 -26.49 -4.76
N ASP A 550 16.21 -27.46 -3.88
CA ASP A 550 16.81 -28.78 -4.22
C ASP A 550 15.77 -29.80 -4.75
N ARG A 551 14.47 -29.39 -4.83
CA ARG A 551 13.40 -30.27 -5.31
C ARG A 551 13.24 -30.10 -6.82
N THR A 552 13.29 -31.23 -7.51
CA THR A 552 12.96 -31.32 -8.95
C THR A 552 11.71 -32.17 -9.08
N LEU A 553 10.75 -31.72 -9.88
CA LEU A 553 9.56 -32.51 -10.14
C LEU A 553 9.94 -33.59 -11.16
N GLY A 554 9.67 -34.83 -10.80
CA GLY A 554 10.01 -36.00 -11.61
C GLY A 554 8.80 -36.57 -12.33
N ASP A 555 9.05 -37.49 -13.29
CA ASP A 555 8.07 -38.17 -14.16
C ASP A 555 6.89 -38.82 -13.43
#